data_5c694aec6013387a745c865ec1dd107d
#
_entry.id   5c694aec6013387a745c865ec1dd107d
#
_cell.length_a   1.000
_cell.length_b   1.000
_cell.length_c   1.000
_cell.angle_alpha   90.00
_cell.angle_beta   90.00
_cell.angle_gamma   90.00
#
_symmetry.space_group_name_H-M   'P 1'
#
loop_
_entity.id
_entity.type
_entity.pdbx_description
1 polymer ?
#
loop_
_entity_poly.entity_id
_entity_poly.type
_entity_poly.pdbx_seq_one_letter_code
_entity_poly.pdbx_strand_id
1 'polypeptide(L)'
;ADALSAARPGARREVLESFLKRVEEVENISTSKLGVLNAYAINAGREVRVIVKAELVNDDEAVLLATEIAKEIEQKVQYPGEIKVNVIREIRAESYAR
;
A
#
# COMPACT_ATOMS: atom_id res chain seq x y z
N ALA A 1 38.92 3.41 12.53
CA ALA A 1 37.84 2.61 13.08
C ALA A 1 36.52 3.34 12.90
N ASP A 2 36.48 4.56 13.33
CA ASP A 2 35.27 5.38 13.18
C ASP A 2 34.92 5.65 11.73
N ALA A 3 35.98 5.78 10.93
CA ALA A 3 35.80 5.96 9.50
C ALA A 3 35.12 4.74 8.88
N LEU A 4 35.38 3.57 9.43
CA LEU A 4 34.71 2.36 8.93
C LEU A 4 33.25 2.35 9.24
N SER A 5 32.86 2.79 10.43
CA SER A 5 31.44 2.90 10.78
C SER A 5 30.78 3.95 9.93
N ALA A 6 31.43 5.07 9.73
CA ALA A 6 30.90 6.14 8.88
C ALA A 6 30.86 5.72 7.42
N ALA A 7 31.70 4.76 7.05
CA ALA A 7 31.77 4.30 5.67
C ALA A 7 30.63 3.35 5.29
N ARG A 8 29.69 3.09 6.20
CA ARG A 8 28.54 2.24 5.90
C ARG A 8 27.24 3.00 5.69
N PRO A 9 27.24 4.23 5.21
CA PRO A 9 25.98 4.85 4.79
C PRO A 9 25.36 4.10 3.62
N GLY A 10 26.17 3.36 2.84
CA GLY A 10 25.69 2.57 1.75
C GLY A 10 24.76 1.43 2.15
N ALA A 11 25.10 0.71 3.23
CA ALA A 11 24.27 -0.38 3.73
C ALA A 11 22.93 0.14 4.25
N ARG A 12 22.95 1.25 4.97
CA ARG A 12 21.74 1.87 5.48
C ARG A 12 20.86 2.38 4.33
N ARG A 13 21.50 2.92 3.30
CA ARG A 13 20.80 3.40 2.13
C ARG A 13 20.11 2.26 1.38
N GLU A 14 20.77 1.11 1.26
CA GLU A 14 20.20 -0.05 0.61
C GLU A 14 18.95 -0.56 1.34
N VAL A 15 18.99 -0.59 2.67
CA VAL A 15 17.84 -0.99 3.48
C VAL A 15 16.68 -0.04 3.25
N LEU A 16 16.96 1.26 3.24
CA LEU A 16 15.94 2.27 3.02
C LEU A 16 15.36 2.16 1.61
N GLU A 17 16.21 1.99 0.61
CA GLU A 17 15.77 1.86 -0.77
C GLU A 17 14.89 0.61 -0.95
N SER A 18 15.27 -0.51 -0.33
CA SER A 18 14.47 -1.73 -0.37
C SER A 18 13.11 -1.52 0.28
N PHE A 19 13.08 -0.81 1.40
CA PHE A 19 11.84 -0.47 2.08
C PHE A 19 10.93 0.37 1.19
N LEU A 20 11.48 1.44 0.61
CA LEU A 20 10.72 2.34 -0.26
C LEU A 20 10.20 1.60 -1.49
N LYS A 21 11.02 0.72 -2.04
CA LYS A 21 10.61 -0.07 -3.20
C LYS A 21 9.44 -0.99 -2.87
N ARG A 22 9.46 -1.63 -1.70
CA ARG A 22 8.35 -2.48 -1.27
C ARG A 22 7.07 -1.68 -1.09
N VAL A 23 7.17 -0.52 -0.46
CA VAL A 23 6.02 0.38 -0.29
C VAL A 23 5.45 0.75 -1.65
N GLU A 24 6.31 1.13 -2.58
CA GLU A 24 5.88 1.49 -3.93
C GLU A 24 5.20 0.34 -4.65
N GLU A 25 5.75 -0.88 -4.55
CA GLU A 25 5.17 -2.05 -5.17
C GLU A 25 3.78 -2.36 -4.59
N VAL A 26 3.64 -2.28 -3.28
CA VAL A 26 2.36 -2.51 -2.60
C VAL A 26 1.32 -1.48 -3.07
N GLU A 27 1.71 -0.22 -3.14
CA GLU A 27 0.81 0.82 -3.60
C GLU A 27 0.44 0.66 -5.07
N ASN A 28 1.40 0.27 -5.91
CA ASN A 28 1.15 0.06 -7.33
C ASN A 28 0.21 -1.12 -7.57
N ILE A 29 0.38 -2.22 -6.85
CA ILE A 29 -0.52 -3.36 -6.92
C ILE A 29 -1.93 -2.93 -6.57
N SER A 30 -2.07 -2.17 -5.50
CA SER A 30 -3.38 -1.73 -5.02
C SER A 30 -4.06 -0.78 -6.01
N THR A 31 -3.33 0.19 -6.54
CA THR A 31 -3.90 1.18 -7.45
C THR A 31 -4.17 0.64 -8.84
N SER A 32 -3.63 -0.52 -9.19
CA SER A 32 -3.88 -1.15 -10.49
C SER A 32 -5.27 -1.77 -10.59
N LYS A 33 -5.96 -1.92 -9.47
CA LYS A 33 -7.29 -2.53 -9.44
C LYS A 33 -8.38 -1.54 -9.82
N LEU A 34 -9.44 -2.05 -10.45
CA LEU A 34 -10.58 -1.23 -10.84
C LEU A 34 -11.32 -0.70 -9.61
N GLY A 35 -11.75 0.55 -9.69
CA GLY A 35 -12.50 1.17 -8.62
C GLY A 35 -11.64 1.79 -7.53
N VAL A 36 -10.34 1.60 -7.56
CA VAL A 36 -9.44 2.17 -6.56
C VAL A 36 -9.16 3.62 -6.89
N LEU A 37 -9.46 4.50 -5.96
CA LEU A 37 -9.16 5.92 -6.08
C LEU A 37 -7.76 6.24 -5.63
N ASN A 38 -7.33 5.58 -4.57
CA ASN A 38 -6.07 5.89 -3.93
C ASN A 38 -5.62 4.73 -3.06
N ALA A 39 -4.33 4.64 -2.83
CA ALA A 39 -3.78 3.63 -1.93
C ALA A 39 -2.49 4.16 -1.34
N TYR A 40 -2.31 3.95 -0.04
CA TYR A 40 -1.07 4.34 0.62
C TYR A 40 -0.70 3.34 1.70
N ALA A 41 0.60 3.13 1.82
CA ALA A 41 1.15 2.31 2.87
C ALA A 41 1.27 3.15 4.14
N ILE A 42 0.89 2.57 5.26
CA ILE A 42 1.02 3.20 6.58
C ILE A 42 1.68 2.20 7.53
N ASN A 43 1.99 2.64 8.74
CA ASN A 43 2.62 1.80 9.76
C ASN A 43 3.89 1.14 9.25
N ALA A 44 4.79 1.94 8.67
CA ALA A 44 6.06 1.47 8.15
C ALA A 44 5.90 0.36 7.09
N GLY A 45 4.84 0.45 6.28
CA GLY A 45 4.58 -0.51 5.21
C GLY A 45 3.91 -1.80 5.66
N ARG A 46 3.48 -1.88 6.91
CA ARG A 46 2.80 -3.06 7.42
C ARG A 46 1.32 -3.08 7.11
N GLU A 47 0.80 -1.96 6.67
CA GLU A 47 -0.60 -1.84 6.30
C GLU A 47 -0.71 -1.02 5.04
N VAL A 48 -1.58 -1.42 4.14
CA VAL A 48 -1.93 -0.62 2.98
C VAL A 48 -3.40 -0.25 3.10
N ARG A 49 -3.68 1.03 2.97
CA ARG A 49 -5.03 1.55 3.01
C ARG A 49 -5.47 1.87 1.60
N VAL A 50 -6.51 1.18 1.15
CA VAL A 50 -7.00 1.27 -0.23
C VAL A 50 -8.36 1.96 -0.20
N ILE A 51 -8.46 3.10 -0.85
CA ILE A 51 -9.70 3.87 -0.91
C ILE A 51 -10.39 3.56 -2.24
N VAL A 52 -11.61 3.09 -2.19
CA VAL A 52 -12.37 2.74 -3.37
C VAL A 52 -13.67 3.55 -3.42
N LYS A 53 -14.17 3.74 -4.63
CA LYS A 53 -15.43 4.43 -4.86
C LYS A 53 -16.59 3.50 -4.50
N ALA A 54 -17.41 3.92 -3.54
CA ALA A 54 -18.55 3.10 -3.10
C ALA A 54 -19.55 2.82 -4.21
N GLU A 55 -19.61 3.70 -5.21
CA GLU A 55 -20.48 3.51 -6.37
C GLU A 55 -20.03 2.36 -7.27
N LEU A 56 -18.73 2.09 -7.31
CA LEU A 56 -18.16 1.08 -8.19
C LEU A 56 -17.86 -0.23 -7.47
N VAL A 57 -17.71 -0.18 -6.17
CA VAL A 57 -17.30 -1.33 -5.36
C VAL A 57 -18.27 -1.46 -4.18
N ASN A 58 -19.06 -2.52 -4.16
CA ASN A 58 -19.93 -2.79 -3.02
C ASN A 58 -19.16 -3.50 -1.91
N ASP A 59 -19.85 -3.82 -0.81
CA ASP A 59 -19.20 -4.43 0.35
C ASP A 59 -18.57 -5.78 0.03
N ASP A 60 -19.27 -6.62 -0.71
CA ASP A 60 -18.75 -7.94 -1.09
C ASP A 60 -17.56 -7.81 -2.02
N GLU A 61 -17.64 -6.89 -2.96
CA GLU A 61 -16.53 -6.62 -3.87
C GLU A 61 -15.32 -6.06 -3.13
N ALA A 62 -15.54 -5.26 -2.10
CA ALA A 62 -14.45 -4.74 -1.28
C ALA A 62 -13.71 -5.87 -0.56
N VAL A 63 -14.44 -6.85 -0.05
CA VAL A 63 -13.85 -8.02 0.60
C VAL A 63 -13.01 -8.81 -0.40
N LEU A 64 -13.56 -9.06 -1.58
CA LEU A 64 -12.83 -9.76 -2.64
C LEU A 64 -11.59 -8.99 -3.06
N LEU A 65 -11.71 -7.69 -3.21
CA LEU A 65 -10.60 -6.84 -3.60
C LEU A 65 -9.47 -6.90 -2.56
N ALA A 66 -9.82 -6.83 -1.29
CA ALA A 66 -8.83 -6.95 -0.22
C ALA A 66 -8.10 -8.29 -0.30
N THR A 67 -8.82 -9.37 -0.54
CA THR A 67 -8.25 -10.70 -0.68
C THR A 67 -7.32 -10.79 -1.90
N GLU A 68 -7.75 -10.26 -3.02
CA GLU A 68 -6.94 -10.26 -4.24
C GLU A 68 -5.65 -9.47 -4.08
N ILE A 69 -5.74 -8.29 -3.49
CA ILE A 69 -4.57 -7.45 -3.23
C ILE A 69 -3.60 -8.17 -2.30
N ALA A 70 -4.13 -8.76 -1.23
CA ALA A 70 -3.31 -9.49 -0.28
C ALA A 70 -2.56 -10.65 -0.94
N LYS A 71 -3.25 -11.40 -1.80
CA LYS A 71 -2.63 -12.50 -2.53
C LYS A 71 -1.54 -12.04 -3.47
N GLU A 72 -1.77 -10.96 -4.20
CA GLU A 72 -0.76 -10.42 -5.09
C GLU A 72 0.47 -9.93 -4.33
N ILE A 73 0.25 -9.29 -3.19
CA ILE A 73 1.36 -8.84 -2.36
C ILE A 73 2.18 -10.03 -1.89
N GLU A 74 1.53 -11.09 -1.44
CA GLU A 74 2.24 -12.31 -1.02
C GLU A 74 3.09 -12.90 -2.12
N GLN A 75 2.59 -12.87 -3.35
CA GLN A 75 3.27 -13.47 -4.49
C GLN A 75 4.39 -12.60 -5.05
N LYS A 76 4.21 -11.28 -5.05
CA LYS A 76 5.11 -10.37 -5.75
C LYS A 76 6.05 -9.59 -4.84
N VAL A 77 5.69 -9.43 -3.59
CA VAL A 77 6.46 -8.61 -2.66
C VAL A 77 7.01 -9.51 -1.57
N GLN A 78 8.32 -9.50 -1.41
CA GLN A 78 8.95 -10.20 -0.30
C GLN A 78 8.91 -9.31 0.92
N TYR A 79 8.21 -9.77 1.94
CA TYR A 79 8.07 -9.00 3.17
C TYR A 79 8.08 -9.96 4.36
N PRO A 80 8.94 -9.73 5.34
CA PRO A 80 9.00 -10.62 6.52
C PRO A 80 7.86 -10.28 7.48
N GLY A 81 6.75 -10.97 7.35
CA GLY A 81 5.61 -10.76 8.21
C GLY A 81 4.34 -10.57 7.44
N GLU A 82 3.34 -10.01 8.09
CA GLU A 82 2.04 -9.78 7.49
C GLU A 82 1.88 -8.33 7.04
N ILE A 83 1.21 -8.15 5.92
CA ILE A 83 0.79 -6.84 5.47
C ILE A 83 -0.74 -6.83 5.52
N LYS A 84 -1.27 -5.90 6.30
CA LYS A 84 -2.71 -5.76 6.42
C LYS A 84 -3.22 -4.94 5.22
N VAL A 85 -4.22 -5.47 4.53
CA VAL A 85 -4.89 -4.75 3.44
C VAL A 85 -6.24 -4.26 3.94
N ASN A 86 -6.39 -2.96 4.00
CA ASN A 86 -7.61 -2.33 4.50
C ASN A 86 -8.29 -1.58 3.35
N VAL A 87 -9.43 -2.08 2.90
CA VAL A 87 -10.19 -1.47 1.82
C VAL A 87 -11.31 -0.63 2.42
N ILE A 88 -11.32 0.65 2.07
CA ILE A 88 -12.29 1.61 2.60
C ILE A 88 -13.13 2.13 1.43
N ARG A 89 -14.45 1.99 1.57
CA ARG A 89 -15.39 2.53 0.58
C ARG A 89 -15.65 3.99 0.91
N GLU A 90 -15.45 4.85 -0.09
CA GLU A 90 -15.64 6.28 0.07
C GLU A 90 -16.90 6.73 -0.65
N ILE A 91 -17.74 7.46 0.06
CA ILE A 91 -18.92 8.10 -0.50
C ILE A 91 -18.68 9.59 -0.43
N ARG A 92 -18.85 10.26 -1.58
CA ARG A 92 -18.74 11.72 -1.64
C ARG A 92 -20.09 12.32 -1.94
N ALA A 93 -20.45 13.33 -1.16
CA ALA A 93 -21.62 14.14 -1.43
C ALA A 93 -21.16 15.58 -1.60
N GLU A 94 -21.51 16.18 -2.71
CA GLU A 94 -21.11 17.55 -3.01
C GLU A 94 -22.35 18.40 -3.22
N SER A 95 -22.30 19.62 -2.69
CA SER A 95 -23.35 20.58 -2.88
C SER A 95 -22.71 21.96 -2.99
N TYR A 96 -23.22 22.76 -3.90
CA TYR A 96 -22.69 24.08 -4.16
C TYR A 96 -23.58 25.15 -3.54
N ALA A 97 -22.98 25.97 -2.69
CA ALA A 97 -23.65 27.14 -2.18
C ALA A 97 -23.50 28.26 -3.20
N ARG A 98 -24.63 28.89 -3.54
CA ARG A 98 -24.63 29.98 -4.53
C ARG A 98 -25.39 31.18 -4.02
#